data_2c002ca447d8f93e7ff00065ab411527
#
_entry.id   2c002ca447d8f93e7ff00065ab411527
#
_cell.length_a   1.000
_cell.length_b   1.000
_cell.length_c   1.000
_cell.angle_alpha   90.00
_cell.angle_beta   90.00
_cell.angle_gamma   90.00
#
_symmetry.space_group_name_H-M   'P 1'
#
loop_
_entity.id
_entity.type
_entity.pdbx_description
1 polymer ?
#
loop_
_entity_poly.entity_id
_entity_poly.type
_entity_poly.pdbx_seq_one_letter_code
_entity_poly.pdbx_strand_id
1 'polypeptide(L)'
;IANLRNNLKNSTVVAGIGGVLELLNVEAGQFVKKNQNIGKIIDLSKMLLFAPVAQTDVSKISLSDEVVVNVTGVGNRRGVVKRIASSASEATRTFIVEIEITNTDRSLKAGMSAEVGILVEKVQAFSISPAHLAIGEDGSLKVKTVRNNIVFENDVLLVRTSGNFALVSGLLDDDIVLTNGQAFVSPGDEIEYKIN
;
A
#
# COMPACT_ATOMS: atom_id res chain seq x y z
N ILE A 1 11.46 -34.65 -47.27
CA ILE A 1 12.70 -34.01 -46.74
C ILE A 1 12.34 -32.89 -45.75
N ALA A 2 11.37 -32.00 -46.04
CA ALA A 2 10.98 -30.91 -45.15
C ALA A 2 10.39 -31.43 -43.82
N ASN A 3 9.55 -32.46 -43.82
CA ASN A 3 8.96 -33.09 -42.64
C ASN A 3 10.00 -33.74 -41.73
N LEU A 4 11.04 -34.37 -42.30
CA LEU A 4 12.14 -34.95 -41.53
C LEU A 4 13.01 -33.90 -40.87
N ARG A 5 13.27 -32.75 -41.50
CA ARG A 5 14.00 -31.65 -40.91
C ARG A 5 13.21 -30.99 -39.76
N ASN A 6 11.89 -30.86 -39.89
CA ASN A 6 11.03 -30.34 -38.83
C ASN A 6 10.97 -31.30 -37.63
N ASN A 7 10.93 -32.63 -37.87
CA ASN A 7 10.97 -33.64 -36.81
C ASN A 7 12.31 -33.61 -36.03
N LEU A 8 13.43 -33.40 -36.72
CA LEU A 8 14.76 -33.27 -36.12
C LEU A 8 14.89 -31.97 -35.31
N LYS A 9 14.34 -30.84 -35.80
CA LYS A 9 14.31 -29.57 -35.02
C LYS A 9 13.46 -29.70 -33.77
N ASN A 10 12.37 -30.45 -33.80
CA ASN A 10 11.47 -30.69 -32.67
C ASN A 10 12.01 -31.75 -31.70
N SER A 11 13.16 -32.39 -31.97
CA SER A 11 13.80 -33.32 -31.05
C SER A 11 14.63 -32.65 -29.96
N THR A 12 14.88 -31.34 -30.09
CA THR A 12 15.53 -30.56 -29.05
C THR A 12 14.53 -29.54 -28.48
N VAL A 13 14.17 -29.69 -27.20
CA VAL A 13 13.29 -28.77 -26.52
C VAL A 13 14.13 -27.74 -25.77
N VAL A 14 13.91 -26.48 -26.11
CA VAL A 14 14.59 -25.34 -25.46
C VAL A 14 13.58 -24.52 -24.67
N ALA A 15 14.05 -23.86 -23.61
CA ALA A 15 13.25 -22.92 -22.86
C ALA A 15 12.85 -21.75 -23.75
N GLY A 16 11.56 -21.46 -23.86
CA GLY A 16 11.03 -20.32 -24.63
C GLY A 16 11.12 -19.00 -23.90
N ILE A 17 11.37 -19.01 -22.59
CA ILE A 17 11.52 -17.85 -21.72
C ILE A 17 12.69 -18.04 -20.75
N GLY A 18 13.27 -16.92 -20.28
CA GLY A 18 14.16 -16.96 -19.12
C GLY A 18 13.36 -17.23 -17.86
N GLY A 19 13.90 -18.01 -16.92
CA GLY A 19 13.16 -18.32 -15.71
C GLY A 19 13.82 -19.41 -14.87
N VAL A 20 13.06 -19.91 -13.91
CA VAL A 20 13.43 -21.03 -13.03
C VAL A 20 12.66 -22.27 -13.46
N LEU A 21 13.36 -23.37 -13.65
CA LEU A 21 12.74 -24.69 -13.88
C LEU A 21 12.09 -25.14 -12.57
N GLU A 22 10.76 -25.03 -12.50
CA GLU A 22 9.99 -25.42 -11.30
C GLU A 22 9.79 -26.92 -11.23
N LEU A 23 9.55 -27.54 -12.38
CA LEU A 23 9.23 -28.95 -12.47
C LEU A 23 9.83 -29.55 -13.75
N LEU A 24 10.41 -30.72 -13.64
CA LEU A 24 10.85 -31.56 -14.75
C LEU A 24 10.19 -32.92 -14.60
N ASN A 25 9.33 -33.29 -15.56
CA ASN A 25 8.52 -34.53 -15.51
C ASN A 25 9.09 -35.64 -16.38
N VAL A 26 10.35 -35.58 -16.74
CA VAL A 26 10.99 -36.55 -17.61
C VAL A 26 12.39 -36.91 -17.11
N GLU A 27 12.77 -38.16 -17.32
CA GLU A 27 14.09 -38.70 -16.96
C GLU A 27 14.85 -39.15 -18.21
N ALA A 28 16.18 -39.24 -18.09
CA ALA A 28 17.01 -39.75 -19.17
C ALA A 28 16.62 -41.19 -19.55
N GLY A 29 16.44 -41.43 -20.86
CA GLY A 29 16.01 -42.75 -21.36
C GLY A 29 14.48 -42.93 -21.39
N GLN A 30 13.71 -42.00 -20.88
CA GLN A 30 12.24 -42.08 -20.91
C GLN A 30 11.69 -41.78 -22.31
N PHE A 31 10.68 -42.56 -22.73
CA PHE A 31 9.94 -42.28 -23.96
C PHE A 31 8.98 -41.09 -23.76
N VAL A 32 9.07 -40.06 -24.62
CA VAL A 32 8.25 -38.86 -24.57
C VAL A 32 7.27 -38.87 -25.75
N LYS A 33 5.99 -38.68 -25.47
CA LYS A 33 4.92 -38.59 -26.46
C LYS A 33 4.80 -37.18 -27.01
N LYS A 34 4.30 -37.05 -28.24
CA LYS A 34 3.94 -35.75 -28.81
C LYS A 34 2.92 -35.01 -27.89
N ASN A 35 3.15 -33.73 -27.63
CA ASN A 35 2.33 -32.89 -26.74
C ASN A 35 2.34 -33.29 -25.24
N GLN A 36 3.29 -34.11 -24.83
CA GLN A 36 3.48 -34.40 -23.40
C GLN A 36 4.09 -33.19 -22.70
N ASN A 37 3.55 -32.82 -21.51
CA ASN A 37 4.16 -31.83 -20.65
C ASN A 37 5.42 -32.43 -20.01
N ILE A 38 6.58 -31.87 -20.34
CA ILE A 38 7.88 -32.36 -19.87
C ILE A 38 8.45 -31.52 -18.72
N GLY A 39 7.92 -30.32 -18.50
CA GLY A 39 8.38 -29.45 -17.42
C GLY A 39 7.64 -28.12 -17.38
N LYS A 40 7.94 -27.33 -16.35
CA LYS A 40 7.37 -26.00 -16.11
C LYS A 40 8.47 -25.00 -15.77
N ILE A 41 8.53 -23.91 -16.53
CA ILE A 41 9.43 -22.78 -16.27
C ILE A 41 8.59 -21.61 -15.81
N ILE A 42 9.04 -20.92 -14.77
CA ILE A 42 8.38 -19.74 -14.22
C ILE A 42 9.34 -18.56 -14.31
N ASP A 43 8.88 -17.44 -14.86
CA ASP A 43 9.58 -16.18 -14.75
C ASP A 43 9.21 -15.53 -13.40
N LEU A 44 10.21 -15.39 -12.54
CA LEU A 44 10.09 -14.77 -11.23
C LEU A 44 10.72 -13.36 -11.18
N SER A 45 11.12 -12.79 -12.30
CA SER A 45 11.75 -11.47 -12.35
C SER A 45 10.82 -10.37 -11.90
N LYS A 46 9.52 -10.56 -12.09
CA LYS A 46 8.45 -9.65 -11.68
C LYS A 46 7.35 -10.45 -11.00
N MET A 47 6.83 -9.90 -9.92
CA MET A 47 5.72 -10.48 -9.19
C MET A 47 4.52 -9.56 -9.27
N LEU A 48 3.33 -10.12 -9.40
CA LEU A 48 2.06 -9.40 -9.34
C LEU A 48 1.40 -9.68 -8.00
N LEU A 49 1.12 -8.62 -7.28
CA LEU A 49 0.33 -8.64 -6.07
C LEU A 49 -1.07 -8.12 -6.37
N PHE A 50 -2.09 -8.82 -5.88
CA PHE A 50 -3.49 -8.47 -6.02
C PHE A 50 -4.01 -7.93 -4.69
N ALA A 51 -4.23 -6.63 -4.61
CA ALA A 51 -4.70 -5.95 -3.40
C ALA A 51 -6.19 -5.61 -3.54
N PRO A 52 -7.07 -6.12 -2.66
CA PRO A 52 -8.46 -5.68 -2.62
C PRO A 52 -8.56 -4.32 -1.94
N VAL A 53 -9.06 -3.32 -2.65
CA VAL A 53 -9.21 -1.94 -2.19
C VAL A 53 -10.69 -1.57 -2.11
N ALA A 54 -11.10 -0.89 -1.04
CA ALA A 54 -12.47 -0.44 -0.85
C ALA A 54 -12.88 0.60 -1.90
N GLN A 55 -14.18 0.68 -2.20
CA GLN A 55 -14.74 1.63 -3.17
C GLN A 55 -14.45 3.09 -2.80
N THR A 56 -14.39 3.41 -1.51
CA THR A 56 -14.09 4.76 -1.01
C THR A 56 -12.67 5.23 -1.33
N ASP A 57 -11.75 4.29 -1.49
CA ASP A 57 -10.32 4.57 -1.62
C ASP A 57 -9.78 4.34 -3.04
N VAL A 58 -10.46 3.50 -3.85
CA VAL A 58 -9.99 3.18 -5.20
C VAL A 58 -9.93 4.42 -6.11
N SER A 59 -10.82 5.40 -5.90
CA SER A 59 -10.84 6.66 -6.67
C SER A 59 -9.62 7.55 -6.42
N LYS A 60 -8.91 7.32 -5.32
CA LYS A 60 -7.71 8.05 -4.92
C LYS A 60 -6.42 7.42 -5.46
N ILE A 61 -6.53 6.25 -6.09
CA ILE A 61 -5.39 5.48 -6.61
C ILE A 61 -5.31 5.67 -8.12
N SER A 62 -4.11 5.93 -8.61
CA SER A 62 -3.84 6.11 -10.02
C SER A 62 -2.90 5.05 -10.56
N LEU A 63 -2.97 4.83 -11.88
CA LEU A 63 -1.98 4.00 -12.56
C LEU A 63 -0.59 4.61 -12.42
N SER A 64 0.40 3.77 -12.22
CA SER A 64 1.80 4.13 -11.98
C SER A 64 2.10 4.71 -10.60
N ASP A 65 1.14 4.76 -9.69
CA ASP A 65 1.43 5.12 -8.30
C ASP A 65 2.45 4.16 -7.69
N GLU A 66 3.43 4.72 -6.99
CA GLU A 66 4.39 3.96 -6.21
C GLU A 66 3.79 3.57 -4.87
N VAL A 67 3.97 2.30 -4.50
CA VAL A 67 3.44 1.75 -3.26
C VAL A 67 4.53 1.03 -2.48
N VAL A 68 4.38 1.01 -1.16
CA VAL A 68 5.23 0.19 -0.29
C VAL A 68 4.50 -1.10 0.02
N VAL A 69 5.16 -2.21 -0.27
CA VAL A 69 4.64 -3.56 -0.04
C VAL A 69 5.50 -4.23 1.03
N ASN A 70 4.91 -4.56 2.15
CA ASN A 70 5.55 -5.35 3.21
C ASN A 70 5.23 -6.83 3.00
N VAL A 71 6.21 -7.58 2.48
CA VAL A 71 6.05 -9.01 2.21
C VAL A 71 6.44 -9.81 3.46
N THR A 72 5.55 -10.66 3.93
CA THR A 72 5.77 -11.48 5.13
C THR A 72 7.01 -12.35 4.98
N GLY A 73 7.96 -12.20 5.91
CA GLY A 73 9.22 -12.95 5.92
C GLY A 73 10.32 -12.41 4.99
N VAL A 74 10.05 -11.35 4.20
CA VAL A 74 11.03 -10.74 3.29
C VAL A 74 11.26 -9.27 3.61
N GLY A 75 10.21 -8.56 4.10
CA GLY A 75 10.25 -7.13 4.42
C GLY A 75 9.75 -6.24 3.29
N ASN A 76 10.08 -4.95 3.38
CA ASN A 76 9.56 -3.92 2.49
C ASN A 76 10.11 -4.02 1.07
N ARG A 77 9.22 -3.86 0.09
CA ARG A 77 9.52 -3.77 -1.34
C ARG A 77 8.80 -2.57 -1.94
N ARG A 78 9.31 -2.03 -3.02
CA ARG A 78 8.60 -1.03 -3.83
C ARG A 78 7.78 -1.75 -4.89
N GLY A 79 6.54 -1.33 -5.04
CA GLY A 79 5.65 -1.78 -6.10
C GLY A 79 5.12 -0.61 -6.90
N VAL A 80 4.57 -0.89 -8.06
CA VAL A 80 3.94 0.10 -8.94
C VAL A 80 2.57 -0.40 -9.35
N VAL A 81 1.56 0.43 -9.22
CA VAL A 81 0.19 0.12 -9.66
C VAL A 81 0.16 -0.04 -11.17
N LYS A 82 -0.17 -1.24 -11.64
CA LYS A 82 -0.23 -1.58 -13.08
C LYS A 82 -1.63 -1.58 -13.63
N ARG A 83 -2.58 -2.04 -12.83
CA ARG A 83 -3.98 -2.14 -13.25
C ARG A 83 -4.90 -1.96 -12.05
N ILE A 84 -6.01 -1.31 -12.31
CA ILE A 84 -7.15 -1.20 -11.38
C ILE A 84 -8.33 -1.88 -12.06
N ALA A 85 -8.98 -2.83 -11.39
CA ALA A 85 -10.14 -3.50 -11.94
C ALA A 85 -11.27 -2.51 -12.20
N SER A 86 -11.96 -2.65 -13.32
CA SER A 86 -13.10 -1.79 -13.67
C SER A 86 -14.41 -2.18 -12.99
N SER A 87 -14.44 -3.34 -12.32
CA SER A 87 -15.60 -3.84 -11.58
C SER A 87 -15.20 -4.28 -10.18
N ALA A 88 -16.09 -4.04 -9.23
CA ALA A 88 -15.92 -4.53 -7.87
C ALA A 88 -16.30 -6.02 -7.78
N SER A 89 -15.67 -6.72 -6.85
CA SER A 89 -16.14 -8.03 -6.40
C SER A 89 -17.48 -7.88 -5.69
N GLU A 90 -18.50 -8.60 -6.12
CA GLU A 90 -19.85 -8.57 -5.52
C GLU A 90 -19.84 -9.03 -4.06
N ALA A 91 -18.98 -10.00 -3.73
CA ALA A 91 -18.89 -10.57 -2.39
C ALA A 91 -18.26 -9.62 -1.37
N THR A 92 -17.22 -8.89 -1.76
CA THR A 92 -16.40 -8.06 -0.85
C THR A 92 -16.58 -6.56 -1.06
N ARG A 93 -17.23 -6.14 -2.16
CA ARG A 93 -17.36 -4.74 -2.59
C ARG A 93 -16.02 -4.02 -2.71
N THR A 94 -14.98 -4.76 -3.09
CA THR A 94 -13.63 -4.24 -3.29
C THR A 94 -13.24 -4.32 -4.76
N PHE A 95 -12.39 -3.41 -5.18
CA PHE A 95 -11.74 -3.41 -6.48
C PHE A 95 -10.36 -4.05 -6.36
N ILE A 96 -9.98 -4.91 -7.29
CA ILE A 96 -8.65 -5.49 -7.30
C ILE A 96 -7.68 -4.51 -7.97
N VAL A 97 -6.67 -4.12 -7.21
CA VAL A 97 -5.52 -3.34 -7.70
C VAL A 97 -4.35 -4.30 -7.90
N GLU A 98 -3.82 -4.33 -9.12
CA GLU A 98 -2.64 -5.13 -9.46
C GLU A 98 -1.38 -4.28 -9.32
N ILE A 99 -0.47 -4.76 -8.50
CA ILE A 99 0.79 -4.10 -8.18
C ILE A 99 1.93 -4.96 -8.67
N GLU A 100 2.77 -4.40 -9.55
CA GLU A 100 3.98 -5.06 -10.02
C GLU A 100 5.12 -4.76 -9.05
N ILE A 101 5.84 -5.81 -8.64
CA ILE A 101 7.01 -5.74 -7.77
C ILE A 101 8.18 -6.37 -8.51
N THR A 102 9.28 -5.64 -8.64
CA THR A 102 10.53 -6.18 -9.20
C THR A 102 11.17 -7.15 -8.21
N ASN A 103 11.57 -8.33 -8.67
CA ASN A 103 12.09 -9.43 -7.86
C ASN A 103 13.45 -9.92 -8.42
N THR A 104 14.41 -9.01 -8.51
CA THR A 104 15.75 -9.30 -9.06
C THR A 104 16.55 -10.29 -8.22
N ASP A 105 16.35 -10.24 -6.90
CA ASP A 105 16.98 -11.15 -5.93
C ASP A 105 16.27 -12.50 -5.79
N ARG A 106 15.13 -12.67 -6.48
CA ARG A 106 14.29 -13.89 -6.45
C ARG A 106 13.85 -14.30 -5.04
N SER A 107 13.81 -13.35 -4.11
CA SER A 107 13.36 -13.58 -2.73
C SER A 107 11.85 -13.77 -2.63
N LEU A 108 11.09 -13.18 -3.56
CA LEU A 108 9.64 -13.30 -3.61
C LEU A 108 9.24 -14.58 -4.34
N LYS A 109 8.30 -15.31 -3.75
CA LYS A 109 7.73 -16.55 -4.32
C LYS A 109 6.22 -16.40 -4.48
N ALA A 110 5.67 -17.13 -5.45
CA ALA A 110 4.22 -17.18 -5.62
C ALA A 110 3.55 -17.77 -4.36
N GLY A 111 2.41 -17.18 -3.96
CA GLY A 111 1.67 -17.60 -2.77
C GLY A 111 2.10 -16.91 -1.46
N MET A 112 3.09 -16.02 -1.48
CA MET A 112 3.43 -15.21 -0.31
C MET A 112 2.34 -14.17 -0.03
N SER A 113 2.11 -13.89 1.27
CA SER A 113 1.23 -12.83 1.72
C SER A 113 1.99 -11.52 1.89
N ALA A 114 1.30 -10.41 1.63
CA ALA A 114 1.88 -9.08 1.80
C ALA A 114 0.82 -8.08 2.23
N GLU A 115 1.27 -7.05 2.94
CA GLU A 115 0.50 -5.85 3.26
C GLU A 115 0.92 -4.71 2.34
N VAL A 116 -0.04 -3.96 1.83
CA VAL A 116 0.22 -2.84 0.92
C VAL A 116 -0.13 -1.54 1.59
N GLY A 117 0.85 -0.65 1.68
CA GLY A 117 0.66 0.76 2.01
C GLY A 117 0.57 1.58 0.73
N ILE A 118 -0.64 1.96 0.33
CA ILE A 118 -0.87 2.87 -0.80
C ILE A 118 -0.97 4.28 -0.24
N LEU A 119 -0.07 5.15 -0.66
CA LEU A 119 -0.10 6.55 -0.27
C LEU A 119 -1.10 7.28 -1.18
N VAL A 120 -2.33 7.44 -0.69
CA VAL A 120 -3.42 8.07 -1.47
C VAL A 120 -3.40 9.59 -1.40
N GLU A 121 -2.83 10.16 -0.33
CA GLU A 121 -2.76 11.61 -0.13
C GLU A 121 -1.63 11.96 0.84
N LYS A 122 -0.95 13.08 0.58
CA LYS A 122 -0.03 13.69 1.54
C LYS A 122 -0.77 14.83 2.21
N VAL A 123 -1.07 14.69 3.48
CA VAL A 123 -1.66 15.75 4.29
C VAL A 123 -0.62 16.23 5.31
N GLN A 124 -0.58 17.53 5.52
CA GLN A 124 0.18 18.09 6.63
C GLN A 124 -0.51 17.68 7.92
N ALA A 125 0.22 16.99 8.80
CA ALA A 125 -0.33 16.49 10.04
C ALA A 125 0.58 16.86 11.21
N PHE A 126 -0.05 17.17 12.33
CA PHE A 126 0.59 17.55 13.57
C PHE A 126 0.40 16.44 14.59
N SER A 127 1.46 16.14 15.35
CA SER A 127 1.42 15.12 16.39
C SER A 127 1.01 15.75 17.71
N ILE A 128 -0.15 15.39 18.23
CA ILE A 128 -0.67 15.90 19.49
C ILE A 128 -1.07 14.76 20.42
N SER A 129 -1.11 15.02 21.72
CA SER A 129 -1.68 14.07 22.66
C SER A 129 -3.20 14.03 22.52
N PRO A 130 -3.84 12.83 22.53
CA PRO A 130 -5.30 12.73 22.51
C PRO A 130 -6.00 13.48 23.66
N ALA A 131 -5.29 13.74 24.76
CA ALA A 131 -5.81 14.52 25.89
C ALA A 131 -6.13 15.98 25.56
N HIS A 132 -5.62 16.51 24.44
CA HIS A 132 -5.87 17.86 23.99
C HIS A 132 -6.95 17.95 22.90
N LEU A 133 -7.54 16.80 22.52
CA LEU A 133 -8.69 16.73 21.61
C LEU A 133 -9.99 16.88 22.40
N ALA A 134 -10.85 17.75 21.94
CA ALA A 134 -12.23 17.88 22.38
C ALA A 134 -13.17 17.33 21.30
N ILE A 135 -14.36 16.92 21.71
CA ILE A 135 -15.44 16.56 20.79
C ILE A 135 -16.45 17.69 20.78
N GLY A 136 -16.67 18.27 19.64
CA GLY A 136 -17.69 19.30 19.43
C GLY A 136 -19.11 18.72 19.56
N GLU A 137 -20.10 19.60 19.70
CA GLU A 137 -21.52 19.21 19.78
C GLU A 137 -22.01 18.48 18.52
N ASP A 138 -21.40 18.77 17.39
CA ASP A 138 -21.64 18.13 16.07
C ASP A 138 -20.87 16.80 15.89
N GLY A 139 -20.07 16.38 16.91
CA GLY A 139 -19.22 15.21 16.88
C GLY A 139 -17.88 15.42 16.17
N SER A 140 -17.56 16.64 15.70
CA SER A 140 -16.24 16.97 15.16
C SER A 140 -15.16 16.94 16.23
N LEU A 141 -13.93 16.59 15.83
CA LEU A 141 -12.77 16.73 16.74
C LEU A 141 -12.26 18.16 16.68
N LYS A 142 -12.00 18.73 17.84
CA LYS A 142 -11.56 20.11 18.00
C LYS A 142 -10.30 20.19 18.84
N VAL A 143 -9.47 21.20 18.53
CA VAL A 143 -8.26 21.54 19.27
C VAL A 143 -8.25 23.04 19.55
N LYS A 144 -7.98 23.41 20.81
CA LYS A 144 -7.73 24.81 21.14
C LYS A 144 -6.26 25.16 20.90
N THR A 145 -6.05 26.20 20.13
CA THR A 145 -4.74 26.74 19.80
C THR A 145 -4.67 28.23 20.17
N VAL A 146 -3.45 28.73 20.26
CA VAL A 146 -3.19 30.14 20.44
C VAL A 146 -2.39 30.67 19.27
N ARG A 147 -2.81 31.80 18.75
CA ARG A 147 -2.11 32.56 17.74
C ARG A 147 -2.20 34.05 18.06
N ASN A 148 -1.05 34.74 18.12
CA ASN A 148 -0.98 36.12 18.52
C ASN A 148 -1.71 36.44 19.84
N ASN A 149 -1.55 35.61 20.86
CA ASN A 149 -2.19 35.68 22.19
C ASN A 149 -3.71 35.50 22.19
N ILE A 150 -4.32 35.16 21.06
CA ILE A 150 -5.77 34.92 20.96
C ILE A 150 -6.02 33.44 20.84
N VAL A 151 -7.00 32.97 21.59
CA VAL A 151 -7.44 31.53 21.57
C VAL A 151 -8.32 31.27 20.36
N PHE A 152 -8.02 30.21 19.64
CA PHE A 152 -8.84 29.67 18.55
C PHE A 152 -9.27 28.24 18.88
N GLU A 153 -10.42 27.85 18.38
CA GLU A 153 -10.87 26.46 18.36
C GLU A 153 -10.95 26.01 16.92
N ASN A 154 -10.09 25.05 16.57
CA ASN A 154 -9.95 24.55 15.20
C ASN A 154 -10.55 23.16 15.08
N ASP A 155 -11.35 22.93 14.05
CA ASP A 155 -11.76 21.60 13.65
C ASP A 155 -10.56 20.85 13.06
N VAL A 156 -10.35 19.63 13.54
CA VAL A 156 -9.24 18.80 13.08
C VAL A 156 -9.73 17.44 12.61
N LEU A 157 -9.05 16.89 11.63
CA LEU A 157 -9.31 15.54 11.14
C LEU A 157 -8.25 14.60 11.70
N LEU A 158 -8.68 13.50 12.31
CA LEU A 158 -7.79 12.43 12.74
C LEU A 158 -7.26 11.67 11.53
N VAL A 159 -5.98 11.83 11.26
CA VAL A 159 -5.30 11.13 10.16
C VAL A 159 -4.90 9.72 10.59
N ARG A 160 -4.32 9.60 11.80
CA ARG A 160 -3.83 8.31 12.31
C ARG A 160 -3.55 8.41 13.82
N THR A 161 -3.71 7.28 14.51
CA THR A 161 -3.19 7.11 15.87
C THR A 161 -1.87 6.34 15.85
N SER A 162 -0.92 6.74 16.68
CA SER A 162 0.38 6.07 16.82
C SER A 162 0.82 6.10 18.29
N GLY A 163 0.67 4.97 18.97
CA GLY A 163 0.97 4.89 20.40
C GLY A 163 0.15 5.90 21.22
N ASN A 164 0.84 6.80 21.94
CA ASN A 164 0.24 7.82 22.80
C ASN A 164 -0.07 9.14 22.06
N PHE A 165 0.09 9.19 20.74
CA PHE A 165 -0.12 10.39 19.95
C PHE A 165 -1.19 10.17 18.88
N ALA A 166 -1.91 11.25 18.56
CA ALA A 166 -2.79 11.38 17.43
C ALA A 166 -2.14 12.29 16.40
N LEU A 167 -2.08 11.84 15.14
CA LEU A 167 -1.74 12.70 14.01
C LEU A 167 -3.04 13.33 13.51
N VAL A 168 -3.12 14.65 13.57
CA VAL A 168 -4.28 15.43 13.12
C VAL A 168 -3.90 16.41 12.04
N SER A 169 -4.80 16.65 11.09
CA SER A 169 -4.68 17.71 10.09
C SER A 169 -5.72 18.81 10.36
N GLY A 170 -5.52 19.98 9.75
CA GLY A 170 -6.41 21.13 9.93
C GLY A 170 -5.85 22.23 10.80
N LEU A 171 -4.62 22.08 11.31
CA LEU A 171 -3.89 23.16 12.02
C LEU A 171 -2.95 23.88 11.06
N LEU A 172 -2.58 25.09 11.40
CA LEU A 172 -1.57 25.90 10.71
C LEU A 172 -0.20 25.75 11.38
N ASP A 173 0.88 26.09 10.67
CA ASP A 173 2.25 25.98 11.18
C ASP A 173 2.54 26.88 12.39
N ASP A 174 1.83 28.00 12.50
CA ASP A 174 1.94 28.97 13.58
C ASP A 174 0.97 28.74 14.74
N ASP A 175 0.15 27.67 14.67
CA ASP A 175 -0.75 27.29 15.74
C ASP A 175 0.02 26.68 16.93
N ILE A 176 -0.13 27.25 18.09
CA ILE A 176 0.41 26.72 19.34
C ILE A 176 -0.72 26.01 20.10
N VAL A 177 -0.61 24.69 20.23
CA VAL A 177 -1.63 23.87 20.90
C VAL A 177 -1.64 24.16 22.40
N LEU A 178 -2.81 24.49 22.93
CA LEU A 178 -3.02 24.62 24.37
C LEU A 178 -3.00 23.24 25.04
N THR A 179 -1.97 22.99 25.83
CA THR A 179 -1.80 21.72 26.55
C THR A 179 -2.35 21.76 27.97
N ASN A 180 -2.46 22.96 28.57
CA ASN A 180 -2.99 23.16 29.91
C ASN A 180 -3.98 24.34 29.92
N GLY A 181 -4.97 24.29 30.79
CA GLY A 181 -5.90 25.41 30.97
C GLY A 181 -7.00 25.52 29.90
N GLN A 182 -7.05 24.60 28.96
CA GLN A 182 -8.01 24.63 27.82
C GLN A 182 -9.49 24.65 28.24
N ALA A 183 -9.82 24.16 29.44
CA ALA A 183 -11.19 24.20 29.99
C ALA A 183 -11.59 25.59 30.53
N PHE A 184 -10.64 26.48 30.76
CA PHE A 184 -10.86 27.79 31.38
C PHE A 184 -10.87 28.95 30.39
N VAL A 185 -10.64 28.68 29.11
CA VAL A 185 -10.57 29.67 28.04
C VAL A 185 -11.57 29.38 26.95
N SER A 186 -12.11 30.44 26.33
CA SER A 186 -13.03 30.40 25.21
C SER A 186 -12.39 30.94 23.93
N PRO A 187 -12.85 30.53 22.74
CA PRO A 187 -12.40 31.13 21.49
C PRO A 187 -12.60 32.65 21.52
N GLY A 188 -11.54 33.39 21.14
CA GLY A 188 -11.51 34.86 21.18
C GLY A 188 -10.90 35.45 22.44
N ASP A 189 -10.66 34.65 23.48
CA ASP A 189 -9.99 35.15 24.70
C ASP A 189 -8.53 35.50 24.39
N GLU A 190 -8.07 36.61 24.98
CA GLU A 190 -6.67 37.02 24.96
C GLU A 190 -5.96 36.41 26.18
N ILE A 191 -4.88 35.70 25.98
CA ILE A 191 -4.14 35.03 27.03
C ILE A 191 -2.64 35.21 26.91
N GLU A 192 -1.96 35.18 28.06
CA GLU A 192 -0.52 35.01 28.13
C GLU A 192 -0.20 33.52 28.24
N TYR A 193 0.76 33.03 27.47
CA TYR A 193 1.15 31.60 27.47
C TYR A 193 2.66 31.43 27.55
N LYS A 194 3.08 30.24 28.00
CA LYS A 194 4.48 29.81 27.96
C LYS A 194 4.59 28.59 27.04
N ILE A 195 5.61 28.59 26.20
CA ILE A 195 5.99 27.43 25.39
C ILE A 195 6.87 26.53 26.28
N ASN A 196 6.47 25.28 26.42
CA ASN A 196 7.20 24.25 27.17
C ASN A 196 8.04 23.38 26.24
#